data_c8767fa6c3ab105f28d50802d713e731
#
_entry.id   c8767fa6c3ab105f28d50802d713e731
#
_cell.length_a   1.000
_cell.length_b   1.000
_cell.length_c   1.000
_cell.angle_alpha   90.00
_cell.angle_beta   90.00
_cell.angle_gamma   90.00
#
_symmetry.space_group_name_H-M   'P 1'
#
loop_
_entity.id
_entity.type
_entity.pdbx_description
1 polymer ?
#
loop_
_entity_poly.entity_id
_entity_poly.type
_entity_poly.pdbx_seq_one_letter_code
_entity_poly.pdbx_strand_id
1 'polypeptide(L)'
;MNDAEAQLYKDLAALGIAYEKHEHAPVFTVAESEAHNREISGAHTKNLFLKDKNGAYFLVTVPAEARVDLKALPSAIGCGRISFGKAEDMERLLGITPGSVTALAAINDKDCAVQFVLDAALAQADIINCHPLRNLSLIHI
;
A
#
# COMPACT_ATOMS: atom_id res chain seq x y z
N MET A 1 -13.55 2.62 -13.57
CA MET A 1 -13.32 1.73 -12.42
C MET A 1 -13.06 0.33 -12.94
N ASN A 2 -11.98 -0.32 -12.53
CA ASN A 2 -11.73 -1.70 -12.92
C ASN A 2 -12.41 -2.67 -11.95
N ASP A 3 -12.44 -3.97 -12.30
CA ASP A 3 -13.13 -4.99 -11.50
C ASP A 3 -12.53 -5.15 -10.09
N ALA A 4 -11.22 -5.01 -9.97
CA ALA A 4 -10.54 -5.11 -8.68
C ALA A 4 -10.92 -3.97 -7.74
N GLU A 5 -11.00 -2.76 -8.26
CA GLU A 5 -11.43 -1.59 -7.50
C GLU A 5 -12.90 -1.71 -7.08
N ALA A 6 -13.77 -2.15 -8.01
CA ALA A 6 -15.18 -2.34 -7.72
C ALA A 6 -15.38 -3.40 -6.62
N GLN A 7 -14.63 -4.49 -6.67
CA GLN A 7 -14.69 -5.53 -5.64
C GLN A 7 -14.19 -5.01 -4.30
N LEU A 8 -13.13 -4.20 -4.28
CA LEU A 8 -12.64 -3.57 -3.06
C LEU A 8 -13.73 -2.75 -2.36
N TYR A 9 -14.45 -1.92 -3.10
CA TYR A 9 -15.52 -1.12 -2.52
C TYR A 9 -16.65 -1.98 -1.95
N LYS A 10 -16.99 -3.08 -2.60
CA LYS A 10 -17.96 -4.05 -2.08
C LYS A 10 -17.47 -4.68 -0.78
N ASP A 11 -16.21 -5.05 -0.72
CA ASP A 11 -15.62 -5.67 0.47
C ASP A 11 -15.58 -4.69 1.65
N LEU A 12 -15.22 -3.43 1.40
CA LEU A 12 -15.25 -2.39 2.43
C LEU A 12 -16.66 -2.16 2.97
N ALA A 13 -17.65 -2.12 2.10
CA ALA A 13 -19.05 -1.97 2.50
C ALA A 13 -19.52 -3.17 3.33
N ALA A 14 -19.16 -4.39 2.93
CA ALA A 14 -19.50 -5.61 3.67
C ALA A 14 -18.89 -5.66 5.07
N LEU A 15 -17.70 -5.06 5.23
CA LEU A 15 -17.02 -4.95 6.53
C LEU A 15 -17.49 -3.77 7.37
N GLY A 16 -18.37 -2.92 6.85
CA GLY A 16 -18.85 -1.74 7.54
C GLY A 16 -17.83 -0.62 7.68
N ILE A 17 -16.83 -0.59 6.78
CA ILE A 17 -15.76 0.41 6.81
C ILE A 17 -16.18 1.65 6.03
N ALA A 18 -16.23 2.80 6.71
CA ALA A 18 -16.51 4.09 6.08
C ALA A 18 -15.24 4.66 5.42
N TYR A 19 -15.40 5.27 4.25
CA TYR A 19 -14.31 5.90 3.53
C TYR A 19 -14.82 7.04 2.66
N GLU A 20 -13.91 7.95 2.28
CA GLU A 20 -14.16 8.99 1.26
C GLU A 20 -13.23 8.75 0.09
N LYS A 21 -13.74 8.93 -1.13
CA LYS A 21 -12.97 8.77 -2.36
C LYS A 21 -12.57 10.14 -2.92
N HIS A 22 -11.28 10.29 -3.21
CA HIS A 22 -10.73 11.49 -3.85
C HIS A 22 -10.08 11.09 -5.18
N GLU A 23 -10.64 11.54 -6.29
CA GLU A 23 -10.09 11.26 -7.61
C GLU A 23 -8.99 12.27 -7.97
N HIS A 24 -7.95 11.81 -8.64
CA HIS A 24 -6.84 12.63 -9.12
C HIS A 24 -6.23 12.03 -10.39
N ALA A 25 -5.43 12.83 -11.10
CA ALA A 25 -4.65 12.31 -12.21
C ALA A 25 -3.57 11.34 -11.72
N PRO A 26 -3.13 10.36 -12.53
CA PRO A 26 -2.04 9.47 -12.15
C PRO A 26 -0.80 10.26 -11.73
N VAL A 27 -0.16 9.85 -10.64
CA VAL A 27 1.07 10.48 -10.14
C VAL A 27 2.21 9.47 -10.19
N PHE A 28 3.36 9.91 -10.70
CA PHE A 28 4.54 9.06 -10.90
C PHE A 28 5.77 9.61 -10.20
N THR A 29 5.70 10.83 -9.64
CA THR A 29 6.80 11.47 -8.92
C THR A 29 6.38 11.82 -7.50
N VAL A 30 7.37 11.96 -6.61
CA VAL A 30 7.15 12.40 -5.22
C VAL A 30 6.54 13.81 -5.19
N ALA A 31 7.02 14.72 -6.06
CA ALA A 31 6.52 16.07 -6.11
C ALA A 31 5.04 16.15 -6.50
N GLU A 32 4.60 15.35 -7.47
CA GLU A 32 3.19 15.25 -7.87
C GLU A 32 2.33 14.69 -6.72
N SER A 33 2.83 13.65 -6.06
CA SER A 33 2.17 13.05 -4.91
C SER A 33 2.01 14.04 -3.76
N GLU A 34 3.04 14.81 -3.44
CA GLU A 34 2.99 15.82 -2.38
C GLU A 34 1.96 16.91 -2.65
N ALA A 35 1.81 17.33 -3.91
CA ALA A 35 0.82 18.32 -4.29
C ALA A 35 -0.61 17.85 -3.98
N HIS A 36 -0.93 16.58 -4.28
CA HIS A 36 -2.23 15.99 -3.95
C HIS A 36 -2.39 15.77 -2.45
N ASN A 37 -1.34 15.35 -1.76
CA ASN A 37 -1.38 15.09 -0.32
C ASN A 37 -1.71 16.32 0.51
N ARG A 38 -1.36 17.53 0.06
CA ARG A 38 -1.68 18.77 0.75
C ARG A 38 -3.17 19.09 0.75
N GLU A 39 -3.91 18.60 -0.24
CA GLU A 39 -5.34 18.87 -0.40
C GLU A 39 -6.24 17.91 0.37
N ILE A 40 -5.69 16.76 0.78
CA ILE A 40 -6.45 15.70 1.44
C ILE A 40 -5.93 15.50 2.85
N SER A 41 -6.80 15.66 3.85
CA SER A 41 -6.43 15.46 5.25
C SER A 41 -6.23 13.99 5.60
N GLY A 42 -5.60 13.74 6.76
CA GLY A 42 -5.27 12.40 7.23
C GLY A 42 -3.83 12.00 6.93
N ALA A 43 -3.40 10.89 7.47
CA ALA A 43 -2.04 10.37 7.26
C ALA A 43 -1.91 9.80 5.85
N HIS A 44 -0.94 10.29 5.10
CA HIS A 44 -0.62 9.76 3.78
C HIS A 44 0.39 8.63 3.89
N THR A 45 0.28 7.65 3.01
CA THR A 45 1.04 6.42 3.08
C THR A 45 1.87 6.21 1.81
N LYS A 46 2.96 5.47 1.98
CA LYS A 46 3.68 4.85 0.87
C LYS A 46 3.87 3.38 1.18
N ASN A 47 4.02 2.58 0.15
CA ASN A 47 4.03 1.14 0.25
C ASN A 47 5.22 0.58 -0.51
N LEU A 48 5.87 -0.41 0.09
CA LEU A 48 7.01 -1.09 -0.50
C LEU A 48 6.68 -2.57 -0.62
N PHE A 49 6.83 -3.12 -1.82
CA PHE A 49 6.72 -4.55 -2.04
C PHE A 49 8.12 -5.14 -2.08
N LEU A 50 8.44 -5.96 -1.09
CA LEU A 50 9.78 -6.45 -0.84
C LEU A 50 9.83 -7.98 -0.83
N LYS A 51 11.02 -8.50 -1.13
CA LYS A 51 11.32 -9.93 -1.10
C LYS A 51 12.63 -10.15 -0.33
N ASP A 52 12.65 -11.14 0.55
CA ASP A 52 13.90 -11.50 1.22
C ASP A 52 14.69 -12.58 0.46
N LYS A 53 15.90 -12.85 0.90
CA LYS A 53 16.77 -13.85 0.27
C LYS A 53 16.22 -15.27 0.33
N ASN A 54 15.28 -15.55 1.22
CA ASN A 54 14.66 -16.86 1.39
C ASN A 54 13.36 -17.02 0.58
N GLY A 55 12.99 -16.01 -0.18
CA GLY A 55 11.79 -16.02 -1.02
C GLY A 55 10.51 -15.58 -0.31
N ALA A 56 10.58 -15.05 0.90
CA ALA A 56 9.43 -14.47 1.58
C ALA A 56 9.11 -13.07 1.02
N TYR A 57 7.84 -12.76 0.88
CA TYR A 57 7.38 -11.47 0.38
C TYR A 57 6.77 -10.63 1.49
N PHE A 58 6.95 -9.31 1.38
CA PHE A 58 6.47 -8.34 2.36
C PHE A 58 5.83 -7.15 1.65
N LEU A 59 4.70 -6.71 2.19
CA LEU A 59 4.07 -5.44 1.82
C LEU A 59 4.22 -4.52 3.03
N VAL A 60 5.07 -3.51 2.91
CA VAL A 60 5.39 -2.59 4.01
C VAL A 60 4.73 -1.24 3.75
N THR A 61 3.87 -0.82 4.67
CA THR A 61 3.17 0.46 4.61
C THR A 61 3.68 1.37 5.71
N VAL A 62 4.17 2.54 5.32
CA VAL A 62 4.74 3.55 6.22
C VAL A 62 4.18 4.93 5.88
N PRO A 63 4.34 5.92 6.78
CA PRO A 63 3.99 7.31 6.44
C PRO A 63 4.73 7.77 5.19
N ALA A 64 4.07 8.57 4.35
CA ALA A 64 4.63 9.00 3.06
C ALA A 64 5.98 9.72 3.18
N GLU A 65 6.20 10.44 4.27
CA GLU A 65 7.43 11.17 4.55
C GLU A 65 8.53 10.32 5.20
N ALA A 66 8.21 9.11 5.64
CA ALA A 66 9.19 8.25 6.33
C ALA A 66 10.27 7.74 5.38
N ARG A 67 11.48 7.61 5.89
CA ARG A 67 12.59 6.95 5.19
C ARG A 67 12.74 5.53 5.71
N VAL A 68 12.72 4.57 4.79
CA VAL A 68 12.90 3.15 5.13
C VAL A 68 14.34 2.75 4.82
N ASP A 69 15.07 2.34 5.85
CA ASP A 69 16.40 1.78 5.68
C ASP A 69 16.27 0.28 5.40
N LEU A 70 16.45 -0.10 4.13
CA LEU A 70 16.33 -1.50 3.70
C LEU A 70 17.42 -2.41 4.30
N LYS A 71 18.50 -1.84 4.82
CA LYS A 71 19.55 -2.62 5.50
C LYS A 71 19.19 -2.92 6.96
N ALA A 72 18.47 -2.00 7.60
CA ALA A 72 18.05 -2.16 9.00
C ALA A 72 16.71 -2.90 9.13
N LEU A 73 15.84 -2.80 8.13
CA LEU A 73 14.49 -3.37 8.16
C LEU A 73 14.47 -4.89 8.43
N PRO A 74 15.37 -5.72 7.86
CA PRO A 74 15.37 -7.16 8.15
C PRO A 74 15.42 -7.49 9.63
N SER A 75 16.23 -6.78 10.41
CA SER A 75 16.30 -7.00 11.87
C SER A 75 14.99 -6.63 12.56
N ALA A 76 14.31 -5.59 12.09
CA ALA A 76 13.06 -5.12 12.68
C ALA A 76 11.89 -6.08 12.43
N ILE A 77 11.84 -6.71 11.25
CA ILE A 77 10.74 -7.60 10.86
C ILE A 77 11.10 -9.10 10.91
N GLY A 78 12.32 -9.43 11.29
CA GLY A 78 12.73 -10.83 11.51
C GLY A 78 12.90 -11.64 10.23
N CYS A 79 13.48 -11.04 9.18
CA CYS A 79 13.74 -11.73 7.92
C CYS A 79 15.20 -11.63 7.48
N GLY A 80 15.53 -12.23 6.34
CA GLY A 80 16.84 -12.11 5.71
C GLY A 80 16.99 -10.82 4.92
N ARG A 81 18.10 -10.67 4.21
CA ARG A 81 18.39 -9.54 3.35
C ARG A 81 17.25 -9.32 2.36
N ILE A 82 16.78 -8.09 2.22
CA ILE A 82 15.63 -7.73 1.38
C ILE A 82 16.06 -6.90 0.17
N SER A 83 15.22 -7.01 -0.87
CA SER A 83 15.28 -6.20 -2.08
C SER A 83 13.84 -5.94 -2.55
N PHE A 84 13.68 -5.05 -3.53
CA PHE A 84 12.36 -4.82 -4.10
C PHE A 84 11.87 -6.06 -4.84
N GLY A 85 10.59 -6.39 -4.66
CA GLY A 85 9.93 -7.44 -5.41
C GLY A 85 9.72 -7.05 -6.87
N LYS A 86 9.61 -8.06 -7.74
CA LYS A 86 9.38 -7.85 -9.17
C LYS A 86 7.93 -7.48 -9.45
N ALA A 87 7.70 -6.70 -10.53
CA ALA A 87 6.36 -6.35 -10.98
C ALA A 87 5.48 -7.58 -11.25
N GLU A 88 6.05 -8.63 -11.81
CA GLU A 88 5.35 -9.89 -12.10
C GLU A 88 4.83 -10.55 -10.82
N ASP A 89 5.64 -10.56 -9.77
CA ASP A 89 5.27 -11.14 -8.48
C ASP A 89 4.20 -10.28 -7.78
N MET A 90 4.31 -8.97 -7.91
CA MET A 90 3.31 -8.03 -7.36
C MET A 90 1.94 -8.27 -8.02
N GLU A 91 1.89 -8.42 -9.33
CA GLU A 91 0.67 -8.70 -10.05
C GLU A 91 0.09 -10.07 -9.69
N ARG A 92 0.93 -11.09 -9.63
CA ARG A 92 0.54 -12.46 -9.28
C ARG A 92 -0.02 -12.57 -7.86
N LEU A 93 0.63 -11.92 -6.89
CA LEU A 93 0.30 -12.06 -5.47
C LEU A 93 -0.74 -11.05 -5.01
N LEU A 94 -0.68 -9.82 -5.51
CA LEU A 94 -1.49 -8.70 -5.02
C LEU A 94 -2.46 -8.13 -6.06
N GLY A 95 -2.35 -8.56 -7.32
CA GLY A 95 -3.24 -8.09 -8.38
C GLY A 95 -3.09 -6.61 -8.73
N ILE A 96 -1.93 -6.02 -8.47
CA ILE A 96 -1.66 -4.61 -8.72
C ILE A 96 -0.38 -4.44 -9.52
N THR A 97 -0.24 -3.27 -10.16
CA THR A 97 0.95 -2.88 -10.93
C THR A 97 1.82 -1.90 -10.14
N PRO A 98 3.11 -1.74 -10.51
CA PRO A 98 3.94 -0.67 -9.96
C PRO A 98 3.27 0.70 -10.13
N GLY A 99 3.38 1.55 -9.12
CA GLY A 99 2.68 2.84 -9.10
C GLY A 99 1.31 2.79 -8.42
N SER A 100 0.71 1.61 -8.29
CA SER A 100 -0.58 1.40 -7.61
C SER A 100 -0.44 0.60 -6.31
N VAL A 101 0.77 0.47 -5.77
CA VAL A 101 1.03 -0.31 -4.56
C VAL A 101 0.29 0.31 -3.38
N THR A 102 -0.45 -0.50 -2.65
CA THR A 102 -1.31 -0.05 -1.56
C THR A 102 -1.47 -1.13 -0.51
N ALA A 103 -1.66 -0.72 0.75
CA ALA A 103 -1.98 -1.64 1.84
C ALA A 103 -3.24 -2.46 1.55
N LEU A 104 -4.21 -1.87 0.85
CA LEU A 104 -5.48 -2.53 0.53
C LEU A 104 -5.33 -3.72 -0.42
N ALA A 105 -4.21 -3.83 -1.12
CA ALA A 105 -3.91 -4.98 -1.98
C ALA A 105 -3.79 -6.30 -1.19
N ALA A 106 -3.57 -6.23 0.11
CA ALA A 106 -3.57 -7.42 0.98
C ALA A 106 -4.87 -8.22 0.89
N ILE A 107 -5.98 -7.58 0.51
CA ILE A 107 -7.28 -8.26 0.34
C ILE A 107 -7.24 -9.30 -0.79
N ASN A 108 -6.34 -9.12 -1.76
CA ASN A 108 -6.18 -10.04 -2.89
C ASN A 108 -5.27 -11.23 -2.57
N ASP A 109 -4.55 -11.19 -1.46
CA ASP A 109 -3.62 -12.25 -1.03
C ASP A 109 -4.36 -13.32 -0.23
N LYS A 110 -5.17 -14.13 -0.93
CA LYS A 110 -6.04 -15.13 -0.31
C LYS A 110 -5.26 -16.24 0.39
N ASP A 111 -4.05 -16.52 -0.07
CA ASP A 111 -3.19 -17.57 0.49
C ASP A 111 -2.26 -17.07 1.59
N CYS A 112 -2.33 -15.78 1.92
CA CYS A 112 -1.44 -15.13 2.90
C CYS A 112 0.04 -15.36 2.56
N ALA A 113 0.39 -15.25 1.28
CA ALA A 113 1.75 -15.42 0.78
C ALA A 113 2.64 -14.20 1.02
N VAL A 114 2.03 -13.04 1.26
CA VAL A 114 2.73 -11.77 1.52
C VAL A 114 2.49 -11.36 2.96
N GLN A 115 3.56 -11.14 3.72
CA GLN A 115 3.46 -10.63 5.08
C GLN A 115 3.21 -9.13 5.04
N PHE A 116 2.13 -8.69 5.65
CA PHE A 116 1.80 -7.27 5.76
C PHE A 116 2.48 -6.66 6.99
N VAL A 117 3.19 -5.54 6.77
CA VAL A 117 3.90 -4.80 7.82
C VAL A 117 3.40 -3.37 7.84
N LEU A 118 2.79 -2.94 8.93
CA LEU A 118 2.26 -1.60 9.10
C LEU A 118 3.08 -0.84 10.12
N ASP A 119 3.49 0.38 9.77
CA ASP A 119 4.16 1.27 10.71
C ASP A 119 3.22 1.61 11.89
N ALA A 120 3.75 1.56 13.11
CA ALA A 120 2.98 1.81 14.31
C ALA A 120 2.33 3.22 14.33
N ALA A 121 2.99 4.20 13.73
CA ALA A 121 2.43 5.55 13.63
C ALA A 121 1.14 5.58 12.79
N LEU A 122 1.07 4.76 11.75
CA LEU A 122 -0.15 4.64 10.94
C LEU A 122 -1.25 3.89 11.68
N ALA A 123 -0.89 2.87 12.46
CA ALA A 123 -1.86 2.12 13.25
C ALA A 123 -2.55 2.99 14.32
N GLN A 124 -1.89 4.06 14.75
CA GLN A 124 -2.41 5.02 15.73
C GLN A 124 -3.10 6.23 15.09
N ALA A 125 -3.01 6.40 13.77
CA ALA A 125 -3.65 7.50 13.06
C ALA A 125 -5.16 7.31 13.02
N ASP A 126 -5.92 8.42 13.17
CA ASP A 126 -7.38 8.38 13.07
C ASP A 126 -7.83 8.08 11.64
N ILE A 127 -7.13 8.62 10.66
CA ILE A 127 -7.45 8.50 9.23
C ILE A 127 -6.18 8.25 8.43
N ILE A 128 -6.24 7.31 7.49
CA ILE A 128 -5.17 7.04 6.53
C ILE A 128 -5.70 7.15 5.10
N ASN A 129 -4.82 7.49 4.17
CA ASN A 129 -5.14 7.60 2.75
C ASN A 129 -4.38 6.53 1.96
N CYS A 130 -5.11 5.77 1.15
CA CYS A 130 -4.58 4.67 0.36
C CYS A 130 -5.12 4.69 -1.07
N HIS A 131 -4.35 4.14 -2.02
CA HIS A 131 -4.87 3.89 -3.37
C HIS A 131 -5.86 2.72 -3.33
N PRO A 132 -7.04 2.84 -4.00
CA PRO A 132 -8.00 1.75 -4.09
C PRO A 132 -7.66 0.81 -5.25
N LEU A 133 -6.48 0.19 -5.21
CA LEU A 133 -5.92 -0.75 -6.18
C LEU A 133 -5.56 -0.15 -7.53
N ARG A 134 -5.56 1.19 -7.64
CA ARG A 134 -5.07 1.89 -8.84
C ARG A 134 -4.62 3.31 -8.49
N ASN A 135 -3.83 3.92 -9.37
CA ASN A 135 -3.23 5.25 -9.15
C ASN A 135 -4.06 6.39 -9.77
N LEU A 136 -5.37 6.39 -9.60
CA LEU A 136 -6.27 7.45 -10.10
C LEU A 136 -7.11 8.08 -9.00
N SER A 137 -7.03 7.55 -7.79
CA SER A 137 -7.79 8.06 -6.66
C SER A 137 -7.14 7.68 -5.34
N LEU A 138 -7.57 8.33 -4.28
CA LEU A 138 -7.25 7.95 -2.91
C LEU A 138 -8.56 7.69 -2.18
N ILE A 139 -8.56 6.73 -1.28
CA ILE A 139 -9.62 6.61 -0.29
C ILE A 139 -9.11 7.04 1.07
N HIS A 140 -9.95 7.71 1.80
CA HIS A 140 -9.70 8.35 3.08
C HIS A 140 -10.48 7.56 4.12
N ILE A 141 -9.79 6.75 4.89
CA ILE A 141 -10.38 5.80 5.85
C ILE A 141 -10.07 6.22 7.28
#